data_f2e81a690603da12d5988f0f5896a3ab
#
_entry.id   f2e81a690603da12d5988f0f5896a3ab
#
_cell.length_a   1.000
_cell.length_b   1.000
_cell.length_c   1.000
_cell.angle_alpha   90.00
_cell.angle_beta   90.00
_cell.angle_gamma   90.00
#
_symmetry.space_group_name_H-M   'P 1'
#
loop_
_entity.id
_entity.type
_entity.pdbx_description
1 polymer ?
#
loop_
_entity_poly.entity_id
_entity_poly.type
_entity_poly.pdbx_seq_one_letter_code
_entity_poly.pdbx_strand_id
1 'polypeptide(L)'
;MSTFPLRIGTPDGLLFEGNVERVICRTVSGDLAILARHCNYCTALGMGEASVVMEDGSRRTAACIGGMLSVMNGKCRVLATTWEWKEDIDE
;
A
#
# COMPACT_ATOMS: atom_id res chain seq x y z
N MET A 1 2.13 -19.02 -3.57
CA MET A 1 2.38 -17.67 -4.03
C MET A 1 3.31 -16.93 -3.10
N SER A 2 4.17 -16.12 -3.66
CA SER A 2 5.10 -15.34 -2.84
C SER A 2 4.39 -14.14 -2.24
N THR A 3 4.61 -13.92 -0.96
CA THR A 3 4.04 -12.77 -0.25
C THR A 3 5.17 -11.97 0.40
N PHE A 4 4.82 -10.79 0.87
CA PHE A 4 5.77 -9.95 1.58
C PHE A 4 5.03 -9.19 2.68
N PRO A 5 5.72 -8.84 3.76
CA PRO A 5 5.08 -8.07 4.82
C PRO A 5 4.81 -6.65 4.37
N LEU A 6 3.60 -6.18 4.67
CA LEU A 6 3.15 -4.82 4.39
C LEU A 6 2.65 -4.19 5.66
N ARG A 7 3.02 -2.94 5.86
CA ARG A 7 2.52 -2.13 6.96
C ARG A 7 2.03 -0.81 6.42
N ILE A 8 0.80 -0.45 6.76
CA ILE A 8 0.19 0.81 6.32
C ILE A 8 -0.16 1.63 7.56
N GLY A 9 0.33 2.85 7.61
CA GLY A 9 0.05 3.76 8.71
C GLY A 9 -0.27 5.16 8.24
N THR A 10 -0.91 5.92 9.11
CA THR A 10 -1.17 7.35 8.94
C THR A 10 -0.73 8.05 10.22
N PRO A 11 -0.78 9.38 10.28
CA PRO A 11 -0.49 10.08 11.53
C PRO A 11 -1.35 9.61 12.71
N ASP A 12 -2.51 9.02 12.43
CA ASP A 12 -3.42 8.54 13.48
C ASP A 12 -3.07 7.13 13.97
N GLY A 13 -2.14 6.46 13.32
CA GLY A 13 -1.67 5.15 13.76
C GLY A 13 -1.63 4.10 12.65
N LEU A 14 -1.43 2.86 13.08
CA LEU A 14 -1.31 1.73 12.16
C LEU A 14 -2.70 1.28 11.70
N LEU A 15 -2.87 1.16 10.38
CA LEU A 15 -4.15 0.75 9.78
C LEU A 15 -4.14 -0.69 9.29
N PHE A 16 -2.97 -1.20 8.92
CA PHE A 16 -2.87 -2.55 8.37
C PHE A 16 -1.47 -3.09 8.62
N GLU A 17 -1.41 -4.37 8.95
CA GLU A 17 -0.14 -5.09 9.04
C GLU A 17 -0.40 -6.54 8.71
N GLY A 18 0.35 -7.08 7.76
CA GLY A 18 0.19 -8.47 7.38
C GLY A 18 0.95 -8.79 6.10
N ASN A 19 0.92 -10.05 5.70
CA ASN A 19 1.53 -10.49 4.46
C ASN A 19 0.55 -10.34 3.31
N VAL A 20 1.04 -9.79 2.21
CA VAL A 20 0.23 -9.56 1.03
C VAL A 20 0.96 -10.04 -0.21
N GLU A 21 0.21 -10.25 -1.28
CA GLU A 21 0.75 -10.67 -2.55
C GLU A 21 1.21 -9.48 -3.39
N ARG A 22 0.49 -8.37 -3.31
CA ARG A 22 0.74 -7.22 -4.16
C ARG A 22 0.16 -5.94 -3.55
N VAL A 23 0.85 -4.84 -3.78
CA VAL A 23 0.33 -3.50 -3.46
C VAL A 23 0.39 -2.68 -4.74
N ILE A 24 -0.72 -2.05 -5.08
CA ILE A 24 -0.80 -1.16 -6.24
C ILE A 24 -1.17 0.22 -5.74
N CYS A 25 -0.35 1.21 -6.04
CA CYS A 25 -0.64 2.59 -5.65
C CYS A 25 -0.28 3.56 -6.74
N ARG A 26 -0.82 4.77 -6.61
CA ARG A 26 -0.45 5.86 -7.48
C ARG A 26 0.67 6.66 -6.85
N THR A 27 1.76 6.82 -7.58
CA THR A 27 2.87 7.65 -7.16
C THR A 27 2.86 8.95 -7.95
N VAL A 28 3.73 9.87 -7.60
CA VAL A 28 3.89 11.13 -8.35
C VAL A 28 4.37 10.88 -9.77
N SER A 29 4.94 9.70 -10.04
CA SER A 29 5.45 9.33 -11.37
C SER A 29 4.50 8.39 -12.13
N GLY A 30 3.33 8.06 -11.58
CA GLY A 30 2.38 7.16 -12.19
C GLY A 30 2.05 5.97 -11.29
N ASP A 31 1.35 4.99 -11.84
CA ASP A 31 0.96 3.80 -11.07
C ASP A 31 2.15 2.88 -10.85
N LEU A 32 2.18 2.27 -9.68
CA LEU A 32 3.25 1.37 -9.26
C LEU A 32 2.66 0.13 -8.63
N ALA A 33 3.19 -1.04 -8.99
CA ALA A 33 2.82 -2.29 -8.37
C ALA A 33 4.06 -2.87 -7.66
N ILE A 34 3.90 -3.19 -6.38
CA ILE A 34 4.95 -3.82 -5.59
C ILE A 34 4.59 -5.29 -5.42
N LEU A 35 5.51 -6.15 -5.80
CA LEU A 35 5.41 -7.60 -5.69
C LEU A 35 6.51 -8.11 -4.77
N ALA A 36 6.42 -9.38 -4.39
CA ALA A 36 7.47 -10.00 -3.59
C ALA A 36 8.81 -9.91 -4.33
N ARG A 37 9.90 -9.76 -3.57
CA ARG A 37 11.27 -9.65 -4.09
C ARG A 37 11.53 -8.37 -4.86
N HIS A 38 10.69 -7.37 -4.70
CA HIS A 38 10.95 -6.06 -5.27
C HIS A 38 12.24 -5.51 -4.65
N CYS A 39 13.07 -4.86 -5.46
CA CYS A 39 14.30 -4.25 -4.95
C CYS A 39 13.96 -3.07 -4.04
N ASN A 40 14.93 -2.67 -3.24
CA ASN A 40 14.77 -1.52 -2.35
C ASN A 40 14.37 -0.30 -3.16
N TYR A 41 13.35 0.41 -2.66
CA TYR A 41 12.75 1.48 -3.43
C TYR A 41 11.99 2.41 -2.48
N CYS A 42 11.94 3.68 -2.83
CA CYS A 42 11.22 4.67 -2.05
C CYS A 42 10.65 5.71 -3.00
N THR A 43 9.39 6.05 -2.82
CA THR A 43 8.73 7.02 -3.68
C THR A 43 7.65 7.77 -2.92
N ALA A 44 7.35 8.97 -3.42
CA ALA A 44 6.24 9.75 -2.90
C ALA A 44 4.93 9.26 -3.52
N LEU A 45 3.89 9.21 -2.73
CA LEU A 45 2.56 8.82 -3.18
C LEU A 45 1.80 10.04 -3.67
N GLY A 46 1.04 9.85 -4.74
CA GLY A 46 0.13 10.86 -5.23
C GLY A 46 -1.27 10.64 -4.68
N MET A 47 -2.22 11.38 -5.21
CA MET A 47 -3.63 11.20 -4.88
C MET A 47 -4.22 10.16 -5.81
N GLY A 48 -4.91 9.17 -5.27
CA GLY A 48 -5.57 8.18 -6.10
C GLY A 48 -5.98 6.95 -5.33
N GLU A 49 -6.38 5.94 -6.10
CA GLU A 49 -6.83 4.68 -5.55
C GLU A 49 -5.63 3.75 -5.35
N ALA A 50 -5.62 3.07 -4.22
CA ALA A 50 -4.62 2.06 -3.92
C ALA A 50 -5.32 0.73 -3.69
N SER A 51 -4.65 -0.36 -4.03
CA SER A 51 -5.20 -1.70 -3.85
C SER A 51 -4.18 -2.59 -3.19
N VAL A 52 -4.66 -3.47 -2.32
CA VAL A 52 -3.85 -4.48 -1.65
C VAL A 52 -4.44 -5.84 -2.00
N VAL A 53 -3.64 -6.71 -2.59
CA VAL A 53 -4.05 -8.08 -2.90
C VAL A 53 -3.54 -8.98 -1.79
N MET A 54 -4.45 -9.63 -1.10
CA MET A 54 -4.14 -10.46 0.06
C MET A 54 -3.61 -11.83 -0.36
N GLU A 55 -3.11 -12.58 0.63
CA GLU A 55 -2.60 -13.94 0.42
C GLU A 55 -3.62 -14.86 -0.24
N ASP A 56 -4.89 -14.71 0.10
CA ASP A 56 -5.96 -15.55 -0.43
C ASP A 56 -6.47 -15.09 -1.78
N GLY A 57 -5.85 -14.05 -2.36
CA GLY A 57 -6.24 -13.50 -3.65
C GLY A 57 -7.31 -12.42 -3.56
N SER A 58 -7.88 -12.17 -2.40
CA SER A 58 -8.87 -11.12 -2.25
C SER A 58 -8.20 -9.76 -2.37
N ARG A 59 -8.98 -8.75 -2.74
CA ARG A 59 -8.48 -7.40 -2.96
C ARG A 59 -9.23 -6.41 -2.07
N ARG A 60 -8.46 -5.55 -1.41
CA ARG A 60 -9.01 -4.41 -0.70
C ARG A 60 -8.53 -3.14 -1.39
N THR A 61 -9.44 -2.20 -1.57
CA THR A 61 -9.13 -0.96 -2.25
C THR A 61 -9.34 0.21 -1.30
N ALA A 62 -8.54 1.24 -1.46
CA ALA A 62 -8.57 2.42 -0.59
C ALA A 62 -8.36 3.69 -1.39
N ALA A 63 -8.82 4.80 -0.84
CA ALA A 63 -8.46 6.12 -1.33
C ALA A 63 -7.23 6.57 -0.54
N CYS A 64 -6.16 6.91 -1.26
CA CYS A 64 -4.90 7.33 -0.67
C CYS A 64 -4.57 8.73 -1.14
N ILE A 65 -4.22 9.60 -0.21
CA ILE A 65 -3.83 10.97 -0.54
C ILE A 65 -2.48 11.24 0.09
N GLY A 66 -1.45 11.34 -0.75
CA GLY A 66 -0.11 11.70 -0.31
C GLY A 66 0.57 10.68 0.57
N GLY A 67 1.81 10.95 0.90
CA GLY A 67 2.61 10.10 1.77
C GLY A 67 3.80 9.51 1.06
N MET A 68 4.33 8.43 1.63
CA MET A 68 5.50 7.75 1.09
C MET A 68 5.32 6.25 1.14
N LEU A 69 5.90 5.59 0.12
CA LEU A 69 5.99 4.14 0.09
C LEU A 69 7.46 3.77 0.07
N SER A 70 7.86 2.82 0.90
CA SER A 70 9.23 2.33 0.91
C SER A 70 9.26 0.81 0.92
N VAL A 71 10.22 0.26 0.17
CA VAL A 71 10.51 -1.18 0.17
C VAL A 71 11.94 -1.33 0.60
N MET A 72 12.16 -2.02 1.72
CA MET A 72 13.48 -2.26 2.27
C MET A 72 13.59 -3.69 2.73
N ASN A 73 14.57 -4.40 2.20
CA ASN A 73 14.86 -5.78 2.61
C ASN A 73 13.62 -6.68 2.55
N GLY A 74 12.82 -6.53 1.48
CA GLY A 74 11.64 -7.35 1.29
C GLY A 74 10.41 -6.92 2.09
N LYS A 75 10.50 -5.83 2.84
CA LYS A 75 9.39 -5.31 3.64
C LYS A 75 8.87 -4.03 3.03
N CYS A 76 7.56 -3.93 2.89
CA CYS A 76 6.93 -2.74 2.32
C CYS A 76 6.25 -1.93 3.42
N ARG A 77 6.46 -0.63 3.39
CA ARG A 77 5.87 0.28 4.36
C ARG A 77 5.23 1.45 3.63
N VAL A 78 3.98 1.71 3.96
CA VAL A 78 3.24 2.84 3.42
C VAL A 78 2.91 3.79 4.57
N LEU A 79 3.35 5.03 4.45
CA LEU A 79 3.00 6.09 5.39
C LEU A 79 2.16 7.10 4.61
N ALA A 80 0.86 6.98 4.74
CA ALA A 80 -0.07 7.83 3.99
C ALA A 80 -0.50 9.01 4.83
N THR A 81 -0.67 10.15 4.17
CA THR A 81 -1.26 11.32 4.84
C THR A 81 -2.72 11.02 5.14
N THR A 82 -3.42 10.46 4.16
CA THR A 82 -4.80 10.02 4.33
C THR A 82 -4.95 8.67 3.64
N TRP A 83 -5.58 7.73 4.32
CA TRP A 83 -5.86 6.40 3.77
C TRP A 83 -7.23 5.96 4.26
N GLU A 84 -8.15 5.74 3.34
CA GLU A 84 -9.48 5.28 3.68
C GLU A 84 -9.84 4.07 2.84
N TRP A 85 -10.14 2.97 3.51
CA TRP A 85 -10.62 1.77 2.84
C TRP A 85 -11.99 2.06 2.21
N LYS A 86 -12.20 1.60 1.00
CA LYS A 86 -13.47 1.82 0.31
C LYS A 86 -14.65 1.22 1.05
N GLU A 87 -14.42 0.10 1.70
CA GLU A 87 -15.45 -0.59 2.49
C GLU A 87 -15.91 0.22 3.69
N ASP A 88 -15.11 1.18 4.14
CA ASP A 88 -15.42 2.05 5.27
C ASP A 88 -16.00 3.39 4.84
N ILE A 89 -16.08 3.64 3.55
CA ILE A 89 -16.64 4.90 3.04
C ILE A 89 -18.13 4.74 2.88
N ASP A 90 -18.86 5.59 3.58
CA ASP A 90 -20.31 5.62 3.52
C ASP A 90 -20.75 6.47 2.34
N GLU A 91 -21.61 5.94 1.51
CA GLU A 91 -22.10 6.64 0.33
C GLU A 91 -23.38 7.41 0.59
#